data_edeb0be89e44bc2bc71465bb590c1a00
#
_entry.id   edeb0be89e44bc2bc71465bb590c1a00
#
_cell.length_a   1.000
_cell.length_b   1.000
_cell.length_c   1.000
_cell.angle_alpha   90.00
_cell.angle_beta   90.00
_cell.angle_gamma   90.00
#
_symmetry.space_group_name_H-M   'P 1'
#
loop_
_entity.id
_entity.type
_entity.pdbx_description
1 polymer ?
#
loop_
_entity_poly.entity_id
_entity_poly.type
_entity_poly.pdbx_seq_one_letter_code
_entity_poly.pdbx_strand_id
1 'polypeptide(L)'
;MSERQVTRVSAVMKTEVIMVDGLTTVDEALRIMKKSGADALIVNKRHDDDEYGMLLLSHITKKVLAMNRAPQRMNVYEIMAKPVISVRPEMDIRYCARLFENFRLSFAPVINRDGEVIGIVSNYDIALHSMDNGE
;
A
#
# COMPACT_ATOMS: atom_id res chain seq x y z
N MET A 1 14.43 -4.76 35.17
CA MET A 1 14.61 -4.42 33.77
C MET A 1 13.30 -4.59 33.00
N SER A 2 12.91 -3.56 32.33
CA SER A 2 11.69 -3.63 31.57
C SER A 2 11.95 -4.33 30.24
N GLU A 3 11.08 -5.23 29.90
CA GLU A 3 11.13 -5.86 28.61
C GLU A 3 10.49 -4.97 27.59
N ARG A 4 11.13 -4.89 26.47
CA ARG A 4 10.63 -4.10 25.37
C ARG A 4 9.56 -4.90 24.64
N GLN A 5 8.38 -4.32 24.57
CA GLN A 5 7.33 -4.97 23.82
C GLN A 5 7.51 -4.70 22.34
N VAL A 6 7.48 -5.76 21.57
CA VAL A 6 7.56 -5.68 20.13
C VAL A 6 6.14 -5.65 19.58
N THR A 7 5.82 -4.63 18.81
CA THR A 7 4.57 -4.58 18.08
C THR A 7 4.88 -4.91 16.63
N ARG A 8 4.15 -5.87 16.09
CA ARG A 8 4.41 -6.33 14.73
C ARG A 8 3.46 -5.67 13.75
N VAL A 9 3.88 -5.62 12.51
CA VAL A 9 3.07 -5.04 11.42
C VAL A 9 1.67 -5.65 11.40
N SER A 10 1.56 -6.96 11.64
CA SER A 10 0.26 -7.64 11.64
C SER A 10 -0.74 -7.05 12.64
N ALA A 11 -0.26 -6.40 13.70
CA ALA A 11 -1.14 -5.81 14.70
C ALA A 11 -1.69 -4.43 14.29
N VAL A 12 -1.05 -3.77 13.33
CA VAL A 12 -1.45 -2.41 12.94
C VAL A 12 -1.93 -2.30 11.49
N MET A 13 -1.67 -3.30 10.67
CA MET A 13 -2.06 -3.28 9.26
C MET A 13 -3.57 -3.31 9.10
N LYS A 14 -4.04 -2.81 7.98
CA LYS A 14 -5.42 -3.01 7.58
C LYS A 14 -5.51 -4.27 6.76
N THR A 15 -6.52 -5.07 7.03
CA THR A 15 -6.69 -6.35 6.34
C THR A 15 -7.62 -6.26 5.14
N GLU A 16 -8.37 -5.17 5.03
CA GLU A 16 -9.21 -4.93 3.86
C GLU A 16 -8.34 -4.39 2.74
N VAL A 17 -7.89 -5.30 1.88
CA VAL A 17 -7.05 -4.96 0.75
C VAL A 17 -7.91 -5.04 -0.51
N ILE A 18 -7.89 -4.00 -1.31
CA ILE A 18 -8.61 -3.98 -2.58
C ILE A 18 -7.62 -4.22 -3.70
N MET A 19 -7.89 -5.27 -4.46
CA MET A 19 -7.03 -5.67 -5.57
C MET A 19 -7.70 -5.28 -6.88
N VAL A 20 -6.91 -4.77 -7.82
CA VAL A 20 -7.39 -4.44 -9.17
C VAL A 20 -6.40 -4.99 -10.19
N ASP A 21 -6.83 -5.13 -11.41
CA ASP A 21 -5.94 -5.53 -12.51
C ASP A 21 -5.29 -4.31 -13.12
N GLY A 22 -4.11 -4.51 -13.70
CA GLY A 22 -3.39 -3.41 -14.35
C GLY A 22 -4.14 -2.82 -15.53
N LEU A 23 -5.04 -3.57 -16.15
CA LEU A 23 -5.86 -3.09 -17.26
C LEU A 23 -7.07 -2.29 -16.83
N THR A 24 -7.33 -2.21 -15.53
CA THR A 24 -8.38 -1.34 -14.99
C THR A 24 -8.06 0.10 -15.39
N THR A 25 -9.07 0.86 -15.81
CA THR A 25 -8.84 2.27 -16.12
C THR A 25 -8.63 3.07 -14.85
N VAL A 26 -7.92 4.17 -14.97
CA VAL A 26 -7.71 5.07 -13.83
C VAL A 26 -9.04 5.61 -13.32
N ASP A 27 -9.99 5.89 -14.23
CA ASP A 27 -11.32 6.35 -13.86
C ASP A 27 -12.03 5.32 -13.00
N GLU A 28 -11.97 4.05 -13.38
CA GLU A 28 -12.58 2.98 -12.59
C GLU A 28 -11.91 2.85 -11.22
N ALA A 29 -10.57 2.95 -11.19
CA ALA A 29 -9.84 2.91 -9.93
C ALA A 29 -10.25 4.04 -9.00
N LEU A 30 -10.46 5.25 -9.54
CA LEU A 30 -10.92 6.38 -8.75
C LEU A 30 -12.31 6.12 -8.15
N ARG A 31 -13.19 5.50 -8.91
CA ARG A 31 -14.53 5.15 -8.42
C ARG A 31 -14.44 4.15 -7.27
N ILE A 32 -13.56 3.17 -7.41
CA ILE A 32 -13.32 2.20 -6.35
C ILE A 32 -12.80 2.87 -5.09
N MET A 33 -11.82 3.77 -5.24
CA MET A 33 -11.26 4.52 -4.11
C MET A 33 -12.31 5.39 -3.45
N LYS A 34 -13.13 6.08 -4.24
CA LYS A 34 -14.17 6.95 -3.71
C LYS A 34 -15.21 6.15 -2.92
N LYS A 35 -15.61 5.01 -3.44
CA LYS A 35 -16.63 4.18 -2.81
C LYS A 35 -16.12 3.51 -1.55
N SER A 36 -14.87 3.05 -1.56
CA SER A 36 -14.30 2.31 -0.44
C SER A 36 -13.61 3.20 0.59
N GLY A 37 -13.24 4.41 0.22
CA GLY A 37 -12.45 5.28 1.08
C GLY A 37 -10.97 4.93 1.09
N ALA A 38 -10.52 4.02 0.23
CA ALA A 38 -9.13 3.59 0.19
C ALA A 38 -8.27 4.59 -0.59
N ASP A 39 -7.06 4.86 -0.09
CA ASP A 39 -6.08 5.71 -0.75
C ASP A 39 -5.08 4.91 -1.57
N ALA A 40 -5.09 3.60 -1.42
CA ALA A 40 -4.14 2.71 -2.06
C ALA A 40 -4.84 1.44 -2.50
N LEU A 41 -4.52 0.98 -3.70
CA LEU A 41 -5.01 -0.28 -4.25
C LEU A 41 -3.80 -1.13 -4.60
N ILE A 42 -3.93 -2.43 -4.45
CA ILE A 42 -2.90 -3.37 -4.87
C ILE A 42 -3.24 -3.85 -6.26
N VAL A 43 -2.24 -3.89 -7.13
CA VAL A 43 -2.44 -4.34 -8.51
C VAL A 43 -2.00 -5.79 -8.62
N ASN A 44 -2.87 -6.63 -9.14
CA ASN A 44 -2.64 -8.06 -9.25
C ASN A 44 -1.44 -8.39 -10.10
N LYS A 45 -0.80 -9.51 -9.77
CA LYS A 45 0.16 -10.14 -10.69
C LYS A 45 -0.58 -10.61 -11.93
N ARG A 46 0.08 -10.56 -13.07
CA ARG A 46 -0.47 -11.08 -14.32
C ARG A 46 -0.27 -12.60 -14.44
N HIS A 47 0.76 -13.12 -13.77
CA HIS A 47 1.11 -14.53 -13.75
C HIS A 47 2.00 -14.81 -12.53
N ASP A 48 2.33 -16.06 -12.30
CA ASP A 48 3.03 -16.47 -11.07
C ASP A 48 4.40 -15.84 -10.90
N ASP A 49 5.09 -15.56 -12.00
CA ASP A 49 6.44 -14.96 -11.95
C ASP A 49 6.42 -13.43 -11.98
N ASP A 50 5.24 -12.84 -11.98
CA ASP A 50 5.10 -11.39 -12.01
C ASP A 50 5.23 -10.81 -10.60
N GLU A 51 5.28 -9.48 -10.52
CA GLU A 51 5.30 -8.76 -9.26
C GLU A 51 3.97 -8.05 -9.04
N TYR A 52 3.62 -7.83 -7.79
CA TYR A 52 2.49 -6.96 -7.48
C TYR A 52 2.83 -5.51 -7.79
N GLY A 53 1.82 -4.74 -8.13
CA GLY A 53 1.95 -3.29 -8.22
C GLY A 53 1.11 -2.63 -7.14
N MET A 54 1.25 -1.32 -7.03
CA MET A 54 0.46 -0.53 -6.10
C MET A 54 0.08 0.80 -6.74
N LEU A 55 -1.19 1.15 -6.64
CA LEU A 55 -1.68 2.43 -7.12
C LEU A 55 -2.08 3.27 -5.93
N LEU A 56 -1.43 4.43 -5.80
CA LEU A 56 -1.77 5.39 -4.76
C LEU A 56 -2.58 6.52 -5.36
N LEU A 57 -3.43 7.14 -4.55
CA LEU A 57 -4.18 8.31 -4.96
C LEU A 57 -3.22 9.40 -5.47
N SER A 58 -2.05 9.54 -4.83
CA SER A 58 -1.04 10.52 -5.25
C SER A 58 -0.49 10.23 -6.64
N HIS A 59 -0.43 8.97 -7.06
CA HIS A 59 0.01 8.63 -8.43
C HIS A 59 -0.95 9.23 -9.45
N ILE A 60 -2.24 9.18 -9.14
CA ILE A 60 -3.28 9.70 -10.05
C ILE A 60 -3.19 11.23 -10.12
N THR A 61 -3.06 11.88 -8.96
CA THR A 61 -2.94 13.32 -8.93
C THR A 61 -1.74 13.81 -9.73
N LYS A 62 -0.59 13.17 -9.53
CA LYS A 62 0.67 13.62 -10.13
C LYS A 62 0.81 13.24 -11.59
N LYS A 63 0.40 12.01 -11.94
CA LYS A 63 0.70 11.46 -13.25
C LYS A 63 -0.44 11.56 -14.24
N VAL A 64 -1.63 11.84 -13.76
CA VAL A 64 -2.81 11.96 -14.62
C VAL A 64 -3.37 13.37 -14.56
N LEU A 65 -3.85 13.79 -13.40
CA LEU A 65 -4.54 15.07 -13.29
C LEU A 65 -3.61 16.26 -13.51
N ALA A 66 -2.43 16.25 -12.90
CA ALA A 66 -1.47 17.34 -13.06
C ALA A 66 -0.93 17.44 -14.49
N MET A 67 -1.00 16.34 -15.24
CA MET A 67 -0.51 16.27 -16.61
C MET A 67 -1.63 16.45 -17.64
N ASN A 68 -2.82 16.83 -17.20
CA ASN A 68 -3.99 17.03 -18.07
C ASN A 68 -4.35 15.81 -18.90
N ARG A 69 -4.14 14.62 -18.33
CA ARG A 69 -4.52 13.38 -19.00
C ARG A 69 -5.92 12.96 -18.56
N ALA A 70 -6.59 12.24 -19.43
CA ALA A 70 -7.96 11.78 -19.15
C ALA A 70 -7.93 10.46 -18.40
N PRO A 71 -8.48 10.38 -17.20
CA PRO A 71 -8.49 9.10 -16.44
C PRO A 71 -9.17 7.97 -17.18
N GLN A 72 -10.14 8.26 -18.04
CA GLN A 72 -10.88 7.26 -18.79
C GLN A 72 -10.03 6.57 -19.86
N ARG A 73 -8.92 7.20 -20.23
CA ARG A 73 -8.07 6.72 -21.34
C ARG A 73 -6.76 6.14 -20.86
N MET A 74 -6.56 6.07 -19.56
CA MET A 74 -5.33 5.55 -18.98
C MET A 74 -5.62 4.32 -18.17
N ASN A 75 -4.73 3.36 -18.26
CA ASN A 75 -4.81 2.14 -17.46
C ASN A 75 -3.93 2.26 -16.23
N VAL A 76 -4.31 1.57 -15.18
CA VAL A 76 -3.58 1.57 -13.91
C VAL A 76 -2.12 1.20 -14.10
N TYR A 77 -1.81 0.22 -14.99
CA TYR A 77 -0.42 -0.21 -15.17
C TYR A 77 0.49 0.90 -15.67
N GLU A 78 -0.06 1.95 -16.28
CA GLU A 78 0.75 3.04 -16.83
C GLU A 78 1.30 3.97 -15.76
N ILE A 79 0.67 3.98 -14.57
CA ILE A 79 1.05 4.95 -13.53
C ILE A 79 1.37 4.30 -12.18
N MET A 80 1.12 3.02 -12.01
CA MET A 80 1.37 2.31 -10.75
C MET A 80 2.85 2.21 -10.42
N ALA A 81 3.15 1.97 -9.16
CA ALA A 81 4.49 1.56 -8.75
C ALA A 81 4.60 0.05 -8.90
N LYS A 82 5.71 -0.41 -9.52
CA LYS A 82 5.97 -1.84 -9.71
C LYS A 82 7.44 -2.05 -10.04
N PRO A 83 8.16 -2.91 -9.32
CA PRO A 83 7.66 -3.66 -8.17
C PRO A 83 7.45 -2.77 -6.97
N VAL A 84 6.79 -3.30 -5.94
CA VAL A 84 6.55 -2.56 -4.70
C VAL A 84 7.49 -3.05 -3.61
N ILE A 85 7.76 -2.19 -2.64
CA ILE A 85 8.46 -2.59 -1.44
C ILE A 85 7.40 -3.11 -0.48
N SER A 86 7.49 -4.38 -0.13
CA SER A 86 6.55 -5.02 0.78
C SER A 86 7.22 -5.30 2.11
N VAL A 87 6.40 -5.56 3.13
CA VAL A 87 6.89 -5.93 4.45
C VAL A 87 6.25 -7.23 4.89
N ARG A 88 6.88 -7.88 5.85
CA ARG A 88 6.37 -9.12 6.41
C ARG A 88 5.48 -8.81 7.61
N PRO A 89 4.47 -9.64 7.86
CA PRO A 89 3.58 -9.39 9.02
C PRO A 89 4.31 -9.48 10.36
N GLU A 90 5.41 -10.21 10.42
CA GLU A 90 6.19 -10.38 11.65
C GLU A 90 7.11 -9.20 11.96
N MET A 91 7.29 -8.28 11.02
CA MET A 91 8.22 -7.17 11.20
C MET A 91 7.81 -6.28 12.37
N ASP A 92 8.81 -5.88 13.17
CA ASP A 92 8.62 -4.87 14.22
C ASP A 92 8.28 -3.53 13.55
N ILE A 93 7.25 -2.86 14.03
CA ILE A 93 6.80 -1.60 13.40
C ILE A 93 7.88 -0.52 13.42
N ARG A 94 8.83 -0.58 14.36
CA ARG A 94 9.94 0.38 14.38
C ARG A 94 10.83 0.23 13.16
N TYR A 95 11.08 -1.00 12.75
CA TYR A 95 11.85 -1.25 11.53
C TYR A 95 11.03 -0.91 10.29
N CYS A 96 9.73 -1.14 10.35
CA CYS A 96 8.84 -0.73 9.28
C CYS A 96 8.88 0.79 9.12
N ALA A 97 8.83 1.54 10.22
CA ALA A 97 8.92 2.99 10.18
C ALA A 97 10.24 3.46 9.56
N ARG A 98 11.35 2.80 9.90
CA ARG A 98 12.66 3.14 9.32
C ARG A 98 12.73 2.84 7.84
N LEU A 99 12.12 1.73 7.43
CA LEU A 99 12.03 1.36 6.02
C LEU A 99 11.26 2.43 5.25
N PHE A 100 10.13 2.86 5.81
CA PHE A 100 9.30 3.89 5.19
C PHE A 100 10.08 5.19 5.04
N GLU A 101 10.84 5.58 6.07
CA GLU A 101 11.65 6.79 6.02
C GLU A 101 12.76 6.66 4.96
N ASN A 102 13.46 5.53 4.96
CA ASN A 102 14.59 5.32 4.05
C ASN A 102 14.17 5.34 2.59
N PHE A 103 12.99 4.85 2.28
CA PHE A 103 12.50 4.75 0.91
C PHE A 103 11.35 5.70 0.59
N ARG A 104 11.03 6.59 1.53
CA ARG A 104 9.98 7.61 1.36
C ARG A 104 8.65 6.98 0.98
N LEU A 105 8.27 5.96 1.72
CA LEU A 105 7.03 5.26 1.49
C LEU A 105 5.92 5.85 2.35
N SER A 106 4.70 5.81 1.82
CA SER A 106 3.50 6.12 2.60
C SER A 106 2.68 4.87 2.89
N PHE A 107 2.85 3.84 2.06
CA PHE A 107 2.13 2.57 2.15
C PHE A 107 3.06 1.43 1.76
N ALA A 108 2.79 0.25 2.29
CA ALA A 108 3.45 -0.97 1.84
C ALA A 108 2.49 -2.14 1.96
N PRO A 109 2.43 -3.01 0.96
CA PRO A 109 1.69 -4.25 1.10
C PRO A 109 2.36 -5.14 2.14
N VAL A 110 1.54 -5.87 2.88
CA VAL A 110 2.02 -6.86 3.82
C VAL A 110 1.86 -8.22 3.16
N ILE A 111 2.97 -8.91 2.96
CA ILE A 111 2.98 -10.16 2.20
C ILE A 111 3.49 -11.26 3.13
N ASN A 112 2.74 -12.37 3.18
CA ASN A 112 3.08 -13.49 4.03
C ASN A 112 4.12 -14.39 3.37
N ARG A 113 4.47 -15.48 4.06
CA ARG A 113 5.48 -16.41 3.61
C ARG A 113 5.10 -17.09 2.29
N ASP A 114 3.82 -17.23 2.03
CA ASP A 114 3.32 -17.87 0.81
C ASP A 114 3.23 -16.89 -0.37
N GLY A 115 3.64 -15.64 -0.17
CA GLY A 115 3.60 -14.66 -1.23
C GLY A 115 2.25 -13.99 -1.41
N GLU A 116 1.35 -14.15 -0.45
CA GLU A 116 0.02 -13.57 -0.53
C GLU A 116 -0.04 -12.21 0.16
N VAL A 117 -0.76 -11.27 -0.43
CA VAL A 117 -1.01 -9.98 0.20
C VAL A 117 -2.10 -10.17 1.25
N ILE A 118 -1.74 -9.98 2.50
CA ILE A 118 -2.68 -10.18 3.61
C ILE A 118 -3.09 -8.88 4.29
N GLY A 119 -2.50 -7.77 3.89
CA GLY A 119 -2.83 -6.48 4.47
C GLY A 119 -2.08 -5.38 3.78
N ILE A 120 -2.31 -4.17 4.25
CA ILE A 120 -1.59 -2.99 3.83
C ILE A 120 -1.32 -2.15 5.06
N VAL A 121 -0.12 -1.61 5.16
CA VAL A 121 0.27 -0.76 6.28
C VAL A 121 0.65 0.62 5.77
N SER A 122 0.24 1.65 6.52
CA SER A 122 0.53 3.04 6.15
C SER A 122 1.30 3.72 7.27
N ASN A 123 1.95 4.83 6.93
CA ASN A 123 2.55 5.71 7.93
C ASN A 123 1.54 6.12 8.98
N TYR A 124 0.32 6.40 8.54
CA TYR A 124 -0.75 6.81 9.43
C TYR A 124 -1.02 5.74 10.50
N ASP A 125 -1.14 4.48 10.06
CA ASP A 125 -1.41 3.37 10.98
C ASP A 125 -0.28 3.17 11.98
N ILE A 126 0.96 3.28 11.52
CA ILE A 126 2.14 3.13 12.39
C ILE A 126 2.17 4.26 13.44
N ALA A 127 1.95 5.49 12.99
CA ALA A 127 2.01 6.65 13.87
C ALA A 127 0.90 6.64 14.91
N LEU A 128 -0.33 6.31 14.49
CA LEU A 128 -1.45 6.26 15.43
C LEU A 128 -1.28 5.18 16.47
N HIS A 129 -0.73 4.04 16.08
CA HIS A 129 -0.47 2.98 17.03
C HIS A 129 0.49 3.43 18.11
N SER A 130 1.51 4.21 17.72
CA SER A 130 2.48 4.71 18.68
C SER A 130 1.83 5.65 19.71
N MET A 131 0.81 6.41 19.30
CA MET A 131 0.06 7.25 20.24
C MET A 131 -0.73 6.42 21.26
N ASP A 132 -1.34 5.35 20.78
CA ASP A 132 -2.16 4.50 21.62
C ASP A 132 -1.33 3.82 22.70
N ASN A 133 -0.05 3.60 22.46
CA ASN A 133 0.85 2.94 23.41
C ASN A 133 1.77 3.91 24.12
N GLY A 134 1.62 5.17 23.85
CA GLY A 134 2.55 6.17 24.35
C GLY A 134 2.11 6.86 25.60
N GLU A 135 1.23 6.26 26.37
CA GLU A 135 0.70 6.92 27.54
C GLU A 135 1.66 7.49 28.45
#